data_d53882d39ec550da039102a80245412e
#
_entry.id   d53882d39ec550da039102a80245412e
#
_cell.length_a   1.000
_cell.length_b   1.000
_cell.length_c   1.000
_cell.angle_alpha   90.00
_cell.angle_beta   90.00
_cell.angle_gamma   90.00
#
_symmetry.space_group_name_H-M   'P 1'
#
loop_
_entity.id
_entity.type
_entity.pdbx_description
1 polymer ?
#
loop_
_entity_poly.entity_id
_entity_poly.type
_entity_poly.pdbx_seq_one_letter_code
_entity_poly.pdbx_strand_id
1 'polypeptide(L)' 'MSEQIEWEGYVERITFRNEENGYTVLFLVDAEEEEEVCCVGQFSYVAEGLYLKVTGREVIHKNYGPQIQVDS' A
#
# COMPACT_ATOMS: atom_id res chain seq x y z
N MET A 1 -7.82 19.47 6.64
CA MET A 1 -8.13 18.11 7.06
C MET A 1 -7.77 17.14 5.97
N SER A 2 -7.02 16.12 6.33
CA SER A 2 -6.68 15.08 5.38
C SER A 2 -7.79 14.03 5.37
N GLU A 3 -8.14 13.59 4.20
CA GLU A 3 -9.13 12.56 4.04
C GLU A 3 -8.47 11.20 4.03
N GLN A 4 -9.08 10.27 4.74
CA GLN A 4 -8.66 8.89 4.68
C GLN A 4 -9.40 8.20 3.56
N ILE A 5 -8.68 7.36 2.84
CA ILE A 5 -9.27 6.55 1.78
C ILE A 5 -9.01 5.08 2.08
N GLU A 6 -9.88 4.24 1.55
CA GLU A 6 -9.74 2.81 1.67
C GLU A 6 -9.40 2.22 0.32
N TRP A 7 -8.46 1.29 0.30
CA TRP A 7 -8.12 0.53 -0.88
C TRP A 7 -8.12 -0.94 -0.52
N GLU A 8 -8.60 -1.75 -1.44
CA GLU A 8 -8.47 -3.18 -1.27
C GLU A 8 -8.12 -3.83 -2.58
N GLY A 9 -7.32 -4.87 -2.49
CA GLY A 9 -6.87 -5.58 -3.66
C GLY A 9 -5.81 -6.59 -3.29
N TYR A 10 -5.12 -7.09 -4.30
CA TYR A 10 -4.07 -8.09 -4.11
C TYR A 10 -2.71 -7.45 -4.13
N VAL A 11 -1.84 -7.97 -3.29
CA VAL A 11 -0.43 -7.56 -3.32
C VAL A 11 0.19 -8.14 -4.58
N GLU A 12 0.53 -7.27 -5.51
CA GLU A 12 1.15 -7.70 -6.74
C GLU A 12 2.64 -7.92 -6.56
N ARG A 13 3.28 -6.99 -5.84
CA ARG A 13 4.70 -7.14 -5.56
C ARG A 13 5.07 -6.30 -4.36
N ILE A 14 6.15 -6.71 -3.72
CA ILE A 14 6.73 -6.00 -2.59
C ILE A 14 8.10 -5.50 -3.04
N THR A 15 8.29 -4.20 -3.03
CA THR A 15 9.55 -3.62 -3.50
C THR A 15 10.55 -3.37 -2.40
N PHE A 16 10.07 -3.27 -1.16
CA PHE A 16 10.94 -3.08 -0.01
C PHE A 16 10.23 -3.57 1.25
N ARG A 17 10.98 -4.21 2.12
CA ARG A 17 10.47 -4.58 3.44
C ARG A 17 11.59 -4.61 4.45
N ASN A 18 11.37 -3.93 5.58
CA ASN A 18 12.27 -3.98 6.72
C ASN A 18 11.63 -4.88 7.76
N GLU A 19 12.24 -6.04 7.99
CA GLU A 19 11.67 -7.02 8.90
C GLU A 19 11.72 -6.60 10.36
N GLU A 20 12.60 -5.69 10.72
CA GLU A 20 12.71 -5.26 12.10
C GLU A 20 11.53 -4.42 12.55
N ASN A 21 11.05 -3.54 11.71
CA ASN A 21 9.96 -2.64 12.08
C ASN A 21 8.70 -2.84 11.25
N GLY A 22 8.74 -3.73 10.27
CA GLY A 22 7.59 -4.00 9.41
C GLY A 22 7.32 -2.97 8.34
N TYR A 23 8.19 -1.98 8.18
CA TYR A 23 8.01 -0.98 7.15
C TYR A 23 8.09 -1.62 5.78
N THR A 24 7.10 -1.37 4.96
CA THR A 24 6.97 -2.05 3.67
C THR A 24 6.51 -1.09 2.59
N VAL A 25 7.06 -1.26 1.40
CA VAL A 25 6.58 -0.59 0.20
C VAL A 25 6.11 -1.67 -0.75
N LEU A 26 4.84 -1.61 -1.11
CA LEU A 26 4.26 -2.64 -1.96
C LEU A 26 3.27 -2.01 -2.95
N PHE A 27 2.88 -2.81 -3.92
CA PHE A 27 1.87 -2.40 -4.88
C PHE A 27 0.66 -3.29 -4.77
N LEU A 28 -0.51 -2.67 -4.60
CA LEU A 28 -1.79 -3.35 -4.60
C LEU A 28 -2.46 -3.15 -5.94
N VAL A 29 -3.11 -4.19 -6.41
CA VAL A 29 -3.95 -4.10 -7.61
C VAL A 29 -5.40 -4.23 -7.18
N ASP A 30 -6.19 -3.22 -7.53
CA ASP A 30 -7.62 -3.21 -7.26
C ASP A 30 -8.27 -4.38 -7.98
N ALA A 31 -9.11 -5.12 -7.24
CA ALA A 31 -9.73 -6.31 -7.79
C ALA A 31 -10.74 -6.01 -8.89
N GLU A 32 -11.35 -4.82 -8.87
CA GLU A 32 -12.37 -4.47 -9.84
C GLU A 32 -11.83 -3.73 -11.05
N GLU A 33 -11.01 -2.73 -10.81
CA GLU A 33 -10.54 -1.86 -11.90
C GLU A 33 -9.13 -2.20 -12.37
N GLU A 34 -8.48 -3.10 -11.68
CA GLU A 34 -7.11 -3.53 -12.00
C GLU A 34 -6.10 -2.38 -11.98
N GLU A 35 -6.40 -1.36 -11.19
CA GLU A 35 -5.46 -0.26 -11.03
C GLU A 35 -4.43 -0.59 -9.97
N GLU A 36 -3.19 -0.25 -10.25
CA GLU A 36 -2.09 -0.48 -9.33
C GLU A 36 -1.87 0.77 -8.49
N VAL A 37 -1.74 0.60 -7.17
CA VAL A 37 -1.44 1.71 -6.29
C VAL A 37 -0.27 1.33 -5.39
N CYS A 38 0.63 2.27 -5.18
CA CYS A 38 1.76 2.09 -4.28
C CYS A 38 1.32 2.36 -2.86
N CYS A 39 1.56 1.41 -1.96
CA CYS A 39 1.21 1.54 -0.55
C CYS A 39 2.46 1.49 0.29
N VAL A 40 2.55 2.39 1.25
CA VAL A 40 3.71 2.52 2.13
C VAL A 40 3.21 2.52 3.56
N GLY A 41 3.79 1.70 4.41
CA GLY A 41 3.40 1.66 5.80
C GLY A 41 4.03 0.51 6.55
N GLN A 42 3.54 0.29 7.75
CA GLN A 42 4.01 -0.82 8.58
C GLN A 42 3.00 -1.96 8.52
N PHE A 43 3.49 -3.13 8.23
CA PHE A 43 2.66 -4.33 8.14
C PHE A 43 3.28 -5.42 9.00
N SER A 44 2.43 -6.10 9.77
CA SER A 44 2.89 -7.24 10.57
C SER A 44 3.27 -8.41 9.69
N TYR A 45 2.50 -8.61 8.62
CA TYR A 45 2.73 -9.69 7.69
C TYR A 45 2.23 -9.26 6.32
N VAL A 46 2.99 -9.57 5.30
CA VAL A 46 2.58 -9.31 3.93
C VAL A 46 3.28 -10.30 3.01
N ALA A 47 2.57 -10.69 1.96
CA ALA A 47 3.12 -11.59 0.95
C ALA A 47 2.44 -11.30 -0.37
N GLU A 48 3.14 -11.59 -1.46
CA GLU A 48 2.56 -11.46 -2.79
C GLU A 48 1.37 -12.39 -2.93
N GLY A 49 0.32 -11.88 -3.56
CA GLY A 49 -0.91 -12.61 -3.74
C GLY A 49 -1.92 -12.47 -2.60
N LEU A 50 -1.50 -11.89 -1.50
CA LEU A 50 -2.37 -11.69 -0.36
C LEU A 50 -3.38 -10.57 -0.64
N TYR A 51 -4.64 -10.81 -0.27
CA TYR A 51 -5.69 -9.79 -0.41
C TYR A 51 -5.68 -8.91 0.83
N LEU A 52 -5.55 -7.61 0.63
CA LEU A 52 -5.48 -6.66 1.72
C LEU A 52 -6.51 -5.56 1.56
N LYS A 53 -6.97 -5.08 2.68
CA LYS A 53 -7.75 -3.86 2.75
C LYS A 53 -6.95 -2.89 3.62
N VAL A 54 -6.62 -1.74 3.05
CA VAL A 54 -5.80 -0.76 3.75
C VAL A 54 -6.55 0.56 3.86
N THR A 55 -6.26 1.28 4.92
CA THR A 55 -6.82 2.62 5.15
C THR A 55 -5.65 3.56 5.32
N GLY A 56 -5.72 4.69 4.65
CA GLY A 56 -4.63 5.64 4.75
C GLY A 56 -4.94 6.91 4.00
N ARG A 57 -3.90 7.67 3.74
CA ARG A 57 -4.00 8.94 3.04
C ARG A 57 -3.18 8.90 1.77
N GLU A 58 -3.71 9.53 0.73
CA GLU A 58 -2.97 9.65 -0.50
C GLU A 58 -1.98 10.80 -0.36
N VAL A 59 -0.73 10.52 -0.65
CA VAL A 59 0.31 11.53 -0.69
C VAL A 59 0.99 11.46 -2.04
N ILE A 60 1.52 12.59 -2.49
CA ILE A 60 2.22 12.63 -3.76
C ILE A 60 3.70 12.71 -3.48
N HIS A 61 4.39 11.64 -3.81
CA HIS A 61 5.84 11.60 -3.63
C HIS A 61 6.50 12.34 -4.79
N LYS A 62 7.49 13.12 -4.44
CA LYS A 62 8.18 13.97 -5.41
C LYS A 62 8.75 13.19 -6.61
N ASN A 63 9.29 12.01 -6.34
CA ASN A 63 9.95 11.21 -7.38
C ASN A 63 9.09 10.08 -7.92
N TYR A 64 8.16 9.57 -7.12
CA TYR A 64 7.44 8.34 -7.47
C TYR A 64 5.95 8.55 -7.73
N GLY A 65 5.46 9.77 -7.52
CA GLY A 65 4.05 10.06 -7.77
C GLY A 65 3.14 9.67 -6.62
N PRO A 66 1.88 9.36 -6.92
CA PRO A 66 0.90 9.08 -5.88
C PRO A 66 1.19 7.80 -5.12
N GLN A 67 1.04 7.88 -3.80
CA GLN A 67 1.22 6.76 -2.89
C GLN A 67 0.14 6.82 -1.83
N ILE A 68 -0.23 5.66 -1.29
CA ILE A 68 -1.09 5.58 -0.13
C ILE A 68 -0.20 5.37 1.09
N GLN A 69 -0.26 6.32 2.01
CA GLN A 69 0.43 6.14 3.28
C GLN A 69 -0.53 5.44 4.23
N VAL A 70 -0.26 4.19 4.49
CA VAL A 70 -1.17 3.31 5.21
C VAL A 70 -1.13 3.57 6.70
N ASP A 71 -2.31 3.76 7.29
CA ASP A 71 -2.44 3.93 8.74
C ASP A 71 -2.76 2.60 9.43
N SER A 72 -3.47 1.75 8.72
CA SER A 72 -3.80 0.43 9.29
C SER A 72 -4.29 -0.54 8.21
#